data_df95b39502593d72256ecd81912ec26a
#
_entry.id   df95b39502593d72256ecd81912ec26a
#
_cell.length_a   1.000
_cell.length_b   1.000
_cell.length_c   1.000
_cell.angle_alpha   90.00
_cell.angle_beta   90.00
_cell.angle_gamma   90.00
#
_symmetry.space_group_name_H-M   'P 1'
#
loop_
_entity.id
_entity.type
_entity.pdbx_description
1 polymer ?
#
loop_
_entity_poly.entity_id
_entity_poly.type
_entity_poly.pdbx_seq_one_letter_code
_entity_poly.pdbx_strand_id
1 'polypeptide(L)'
;MEPRRRPALSRRRALALLGSAATAVAATSCAQHASESQPSGATPPDAYELTGDVDGYATKLILLGTAAGPIAVPGRSGTASVLVVGDRPYLIDAGPWSSRKLIQAGIDADSLGGVFVTHMHSDHIADLFNVFWLPGGTPSYTFRNVVPVYGPGSAGRLATPRGGKSIPIQSPASPTPGLTDLFTGVLDAFAYDINIRNAEKGAQSDYGQRLSLHDVLPPESAGASPDNTAPDMEPFPVFEDDRVRVTATLVPHGPVYPSLAYRFDTEDGAVTFSGDTAKSPNVVRLAQGSDILVHEVIDVDFYAETSGPALVEHMIHAHTTAQDVGRVATDAGVRQVVLSHIGPGDPRQVTDDQWERGVTSTFSGAVTVGHDLVQLGVGQRR
;
A
#
# COMPACT_ATOMS: atom_id res chain seq x y z
N MET A 1 10.14 -7.17 57.50
CA MET A 1 9.07 -6.24 57.03
C MET A 1 8.44 -6.86 55.80
N GLU A 2 7.37 -7.63 56.02
CA GLU A 2 6.66 -8.34 54.97
C GLU A 2 5.68 -7.41 54.22
N PRO A 3 5.49 -7.54 52.91
CA PRO A 3 4.52 -6.74 52.18
C PRO A 3 3.11 -7.35 52.32
N ARG A 4 2.17 -6.52 52.75
CA ARG A 4 0.75 -6.86 52.91
C ARG A 4 0.10 -7.21 51.60
N ARG A 5 -0.52 -8.40 51.52
CA ARG A 5 -1.39 -8.86 50.44
C ARG A 5 -2.73 -8.10 50.47
N ARG A 6 -3.17 -7.60 49.32
CA ARG A 6 -4.53 -7.07 49.11
C ARG A 6 -5.50 -8.22 48.83
N PRO A 7 -6.73 -8.20 49.36
CA PRO A 7 -7.70 -9.28 49.14
C PRO A 7 -8.37 -9.16 47.77
N ALA A 8 -8.52 -10.31 47.10
CA ALA A 8 -9.26 -10.45 45.85
C ALA A 8 -10.77 -10.38 46.11
N LEU A 9 -11.46 -9.49 45.42
CA LEU A 9 -12.93 -9.39 45.40
C LEU A 9 -13.53 -10.51 44.55
N SER A 10 -14.34 -11.36 45.19
CA SER A 10 -15.04 -12.49 44.54
C SER A 10 -16.19 -12.03 43.65
N ARG A 11 -16.26 -12.60 42.44
CA ARG A 11 -17.28 -12.38 41.42
C ARG A 11 -18.69 -12.98 41.71
N ARG A 12 -19.14 -13.00 42.96
CA ARG A 12 -20.40 -13.63 43.36
C ARG A 12 -21.43 -12.72 44.06
N ARG A 13 -21.44 -11.41 43.77
CA ARG A 13 -22.49 -10.50 44.30
C ARG A 13 -22.89 -9.40 43.29
N ALA A 14 -23.39 -9.79 42.10
CA ALA A 14 -24.07 -8.87 41.22
C ALA A 14 -25.13 -9.60 40.34
N LEU A 15 -25.89 -10.47 40.93
CA LEU A 15 -27.03 -11.14 40.27
C LEU A 15 -28.15 -11.36 41.31
N ALA A 16 -28.77 -10.28 41.72
CA ALA A 16 -30.08 -10.31 42.35
C ALA A 16 -30.61 -8.89 42.41
N LEU A 17 -31.45 -8.52 41.46
CA LEU A 17 -32.52 -7.50 41.51
C LEU A 17 -32.79 -7.03 40.09
N LEU A 18 -33.71 -7.72 39.43
CA LEU A 18 -34.67 -7.20 38.46
C LEU A 18 -35.53 -8.38 37.99
N GLY A 19 -36.47 -8.71 38.82
CA GLY A 19 -37.58 -9.59 38.47
C GLY A 19 -38.81 -8.76 38.18
N SER A 20 -39.57 -9.22 37.22
CA SER A 20 -41.01 -8.97 37.00
C SER A 20 -41.43 -7.66 36.34
N ALA A 21 -41.68 -7.74 35.04
CA ALA A 21 -42.90 -7.29 34.39
C ALA A 21 -42.99 -7.90 32.98
N ALA A 22 -43.60 -9.07 32.91
CA ALA A 22 -44.13 -9.61 31.65
C ALA A 22 -45.50 -8.98 31.43
N THR A 23 -45.68 -8.24 30.35
CA THR A 23 -46.99 -8.00 29.75
C THR A 23 -46.89 -8.31 28.26
N ALA A 24 -47.60 -9.35 27.90
CA ALA A 24 -47.88 -9.80 26.55
C ALA A 24 -48.66 -8.72 25.78
N VAL A 25 -48.17 -8.36 24.59
CA VAL A 25 -49.01 -7.86 23.53
C VAL A 25 -48.78 -8.74 22.31
N ALA A 26 -49.81 -9.49 22.00
CA ALA A 26 -49.90 -10.31 20.83
C ALA A 26 -50.18 -9.52 19.58
N ALA A 27 -49.48 -9.86 18.56
CA ALA A 27 -49.84 -9.90 17.13
C ALA A 27 -50.95 -9.03 16.61
N THR A 28 -50.65 -8.21 15.66
CA THR A 28 -51.26 -8.15 14.31
C THR A 28 -50.71 -6.89 13.60
N SER A 29 -49.91 -7.12 12.58
CA SER A 29 -49.94 -6.26 11.40
C SER A 29 -49.11 -6.92 10.28
N CYS A 30 -49.80 -7.72 9.50
CA CYS A 30 -49.34 -7.99 8.13
C CYS A 30 -49.56 -6.77 7.25
N ALA A 31 -48.55 -6.51 6.43
CA ALA A 31 -48.66 -5.90 5.12
C ALA A 31 -49.14 -4.43 5.04
N GLN A 32 -48.18 -3.59 4.77
CA GLN A 32 -48.22 -2.70 3.60
C GLN A 32 -46.81 -2.13 3.42
N HIS A 33 -46.00 -2.81 2.61
CA HIS A 33 -44.84 -2.18 2.00
C HIS A 33 -45.38 -1.23 0.92
N ALA A 34 -45.65 0.00 1.33
CA ALA A 34 -45.63 1.09 0.40
C ALA A 34 -44.18 1.25 -0.05
N SER A 35 -43.92 1.07 -1.33
CA SER A 35 -42.70 1.46 -1.97
C SER A 35 -42.56 2.99 -1.84
N GLU A 36 -41.92 3.45 -0.78
CA GLU A 36 -41.40 4.81 -0.78
C GLU A 36 -40.29 4.83 -1.83
N SER A 37 -40.59 5.47 -2.95
CA SER A 37 -39.61 5.89 -3.93
C SER A 37 -38.54 6.69 -3.22
N GLN A 38 -37.32 6.15 -3.14
CA GLN A 38 -36.17 6.93 -2.68
C GLN A 38 -36.07 8.20 -3.53
N PRO A 39 -35.86 9.36 -2.95
CA PRO A 39 -35.61 10.57 -3.72
C PRO A 39 -34.35 10.34 -4.56
N SER A 40 -34.54 10.21 -5.86
CA SER A 40 -33.44 10.20 -6.83
C SER A 40 -32.77 11.57 -6.76
N GLY A 41 -31.50 11.63 -6.33
CA GLY A 41 -30.70 12.81 -6.53
C GLY A 41 -29.84 13.34 -5.39
N ALA A 42 -29.72 12.65 -4.26
CA ALA A 42 -28.71 13.03 -3.29
C ALA A 42 -27.44 12.19 -3.57
N THR A 43 -26.46 12.79 -4.22
CA THR A 43 -25.09 12.27 -4.20
C THR A 43 -24.69 12.09 -2.73
N PRO A 44 -24.20 10.93 -2.29
CA PRO A 44 -23.73 10.78 -0.92
C PRO A 44 -22.73 11.91 -0.60
N PRO A 45 -22.77 12.52 0.58
CA PRO A 45 -21.91 13.66 0.93
C PRO A 45 -20.40 13.32 0.94
N ASP A 46 -20.03 12.09 0.66
CA ASP A 46 -18.66 11.58 0.64
C ASP A 46 -18.23 10.98 -0.73
N ALA A 47 -18.90 11.32 -1.82
CA ALA A 47 -18.37 11.00 -3.15
C ALA A 47 -17.14 11.89 -3.38
N TYR A 48 -15.96 11.38 -3.05
CA TYR A 48 -14.71 12.02 -3.42
C TYR A 48 -14.56 11.91 -4.94
N GLU A 49 -14.44 13.03 -5.57
CA GLU A 49 -14.26 13.11 -7.01
C GLU A 49 -12.79 12.86 -7.34
N LEU A 50 -12.53 11.92 -8.26
CA LEU A 50 -11.21 11.78 -8.86
C LEU A 50 -10.88 13.10 -9.58
N THR A 51 -9.68 13.63 -9.36
CA THR A 51 -9.23 14.88 -9.97
C THR A 51 -8.20 14.62 -11.06
N GLY A 52 -8.20 15.44 -12.10
CA GLY A 52 -7.31 15.29 -13.26
C GLY A 52 -8.07 14.92 -14.53
N ASP A 53 -7.65 15.48 -15.66
CA ASP A 53 -8.24 15.22 -16.97
C ASP A 53 -7.57 13.98 -17.61
N VAL A 54 -8.30 12.90 -17.66
CA VAL A 54 -7.88 11.63 -18.28
C VAL A 54 -8.78 11.21 -19.43
N ASP A 55 -9.60 12.09 -19.93
CA ASP A 55 -10.46 11.82 -21.09
C ASP A 55 -9.62 11.42 -22.31
N GLY A 56 -9.99 10.36 -22.98
CA GLY A 56 -9.27 9.84 -24.14
C GLY A 56 -8.01 9.01 -23.81
N TYR A 57 -7.65 8.80 -22.53
CA TYR A 57 -6.59 7.87 -22.16
C TYR A 57 -7.15 6.47 -21.86
N ALA A 58 -6.61 5.44 -22.49
CA ALA A 58 -6.98 4.06 -22.22
C ALA A 58 -6.27 3.52 -20.96
N THR A 59 -5.05 4.01 -20.69
CA THR A 59 -4.32 3.67 -19.47
C THR A 59 -4.25 4.88 -18.54
N LYS A 60 -4.54 4.67 -17.24
CA LYS A 60 -4.63 5.74 -16.23
C LYS A 60 -3.90 5.33 -14.97
N LEU A 61 -3.13 6.25 -14.40
CA LEU A 61 -2.57 6.14 -13.07
C LEU A 61 -3.46 6.89 -12.08
N ILE A 62 -3.84 6.27 -10.97
CA ILE A 62 -4.59 6.88 -9.87
C ILE A 62 -3.76 6.77 -8.60
N LEU A 63 -3.49 7.88 -7.93
CA LEU A 63 -2.82 7.90 -6.64
C LEU A 63 -3.86 7.74 -5.54
N LEU A 64 -3.90 6.60 -4.86
CA LEU A 64 -4.84 6.37 -3.76
C LEU A 64 -4.38 7.03 -2.46
N GLY A 65 -3.08 7.04 -2.23
CA GLY A 65 -2.46 7.65 -1.07
C GLY A 65 -1.02 8.04 -1.35
N THR A 66 -0.56 9.13 -0.74
CA THR A 66 0.70 9.77 -1.12
C THR A 66 1.59 10.15 0.07
N ALA A 67 1.17 9.80 1.32
CA ALA A 67 1.98 10.06 2.51
C ALA A 67 3.09 9.03 2.69
N ALA A 68 4.27 9.51 3.08
CA ALA A 68 5.38 8.70 3.58
C ALA A 68 5.22 8.36 5.06
N GLY A 69 5.73 7.18 5.43
CA GLY A 69 5.86 6.72 6.81
C GLY A 69 4.59 6.20 7.46
N PRO A 70 4.71 5.58 8.63
CA PRO A 70 3.59 4.91 9.29
C PRO A 70 2.66 5.88 10.04
N ILE A 71 3.02 7.14 10.15
CA ILE A 71 2.25 8.14 10.90
C ILE A 71 1.15 8.72 10.03
N ALA A 72 -0.06 8.80 10.58
CA ALA A 72 -1.16 9.46 9.90
C ALA A 72 -0.87 10.94 9.61
N VAL A 73 -1.00 11.33 8.36
CA VAL A 73 -0.80 12.70 7.90
C VAL A 73 -2.14 13.32 7.54
N PRO A 74 -2.46 14.53 8.04
CA PRO A 74 -3.69 15.21 7.64
C PRO A 74 -3.76 15.44 6.12
N GLY A 75 -4.85 14.99 5.51
CA GLY A 75 -5.11 15.20 4.08
C GLY A 75 -4.43 14.21 3.12
N ARG A 76 -3.61 13.28 3.62
CA ARG A 76 -3.00 12.22 2.81
C ARG A 76 -3.18 10.86 3.44
N SER A 77 -3.52 9.86 2.64
CA SER A 77 -3.51 8.44 3.02
C SER A 77 -2.12 7.86 2.83
N GLY A 78 -1.85 6.71 3.45
CA GLY A 78 -0.60 5.98 3.24
C GLY A 78 -0.41 5.57 1.79
N THR A 79 0.83 5.37 1.39
CA THR A 79 1.19 5.17 -0.02
C THR A 79 0.47 4.00 -0.66
N ALA A 80 -0.20 4.28 -1.76
CA ALA A 80 -0.83 3.29 -2.63
C ALA A 80 -1.15 3.93 -3.99
N SER A 81 -1.05 3.17 -5.06
CA SER A 81 -1.38 3.62 -6.42
C SER A 81 -2.14 2.54 -7.17
N VAL A 82 -2.95 2.91 -8.14
CA VAL A 82 -3.59 1.98 -9.08
C VAL A 82 -3.25 2.38 -10.50
N LEU A 83 -2.77 1.42 -11.27
CA LEU A 83 -2.68 1.52 -12.72
C LEU A 83 -3.89 0.83 -13.34
N VAL A 84 -4.74 1.57 -14.04
CA VAL A 84 -5.91 1.04 -14.75
C VAL A 84 -5.57 0.94 -16.22
N VAL A 85 -5.54 -0.28 -16.77
CA VAL A 85 -5.24 -0.53 -18.18
C VAL A 85 -6.52 -1.03 -18.86
N GLY A 86 -7.14 -0.15 -19.63
CA GLY A 86 -8.49 -0.38 -20.14
C GLY A 86 -9.51 -0.44 -19.00
N ASP A 87 -9.98 -1.65 -18.70
CA ASP A 87 -10.93 -1.95 -17.61
C ASP A 87 -10.30 -2.73 -16.45
N ARG A 88 -8.98 -3.03 -16.51
CA ARG A 88 -8.30 -3.87 -15.50
C ARG A 88 -7.40 -3.03 -14.63
N PRO A 89 -7.69 -2.90 -13.32
CA PRO A 89 -6.85 -2.19 -12.35
C PRO A 89 -5.76 -3.11 -11.77
N TYR A 90 -4.58 -2.54 -11.51
CA TYR A 90 -3.45 -3.16 -10.82
C TYR A 90 -3.08 -2.27 -9.63
N LEU A 91 -3.07 -2.83 -8.42
CA LEU A 91 -2.74 -2.10 -7.20
C LEU A 91 -1.26 -2.21 -6.88
N ILE A 92 -0.61 -1.09 -6.58
CA ILE A 92 0.78 -1.00 -6.16
C ILE A 92 0.80 -0.42 -4.74
N ASP A 93 1.27 -1.22 -3.80
CA ASP A 93 1.21 -1.02 -2.37
C ASP A 93 -0.20 -0.84 -1.80
N ALA A 94 -0.35 -1.00 -0.50
CA ALA A 94 -1.60 -0.87 0.23
C ALA A 94 -1.36 -0.29 1.62
N GLY A 95 -0.87 0.94 1.67
CA GLY A 95 -0.68 1.70 2.89
C GLY A 95 -1.99 2.04 3.60
N PRO A 96 -1.93 2.63 4.81
CA PRO A 96 -3.11 2.95 5.60
C PRO A 96 -4.19 3.71 4.81
N TRP A 97 -5.45 3.24 4.91
CA TRP A 97 -6.67 3.75 4.26
C TRP A 97 -6.77 3.49 2.74
N SER A 98 -5.86 2.76 2.14
CA SER A 98 -5.92 2.44 0.69
C SER A 98 -7.17 1.65 0.32
N SER A 99 -7.69 0.76 1.18
CA SER A 99 -8.96 0.06 0.96
C SER A 99 -10.15 1.01 0.79
N ARG A 100 -10.23 2.06 1.63
CA ARG A 100 -11.25 3.09 1.50
C ARG A 100 -11.07 3.89 0.21
N LYS A 101 -9.82 4.26 -0.11
CA LYS A 101 -9.51 5.05 -1.32
C LYS A 101 -9.79 4.27 -2.60
N LEU A 102 -9.58 2.96 -2.58
CA LEU A 102 -9.93 2.08 -3.70
C LEU A 102 -11.44 2.14 -4.00
N ILE A 103 -12.27 2.05 -2.95
CA ILE A 103 -13.73 2.19 -3.08
C ILE A 103 -14.11 3.59 -3.57
N GLN A 104 -13.47 4.66 -3.07
CA GLN A 104 -13.69 6.03 -3.51
C GLN A 104 -13.31 6.25 -4.98
N ALA A 105 -12.30 5.53 -5.46
CA ALA A 105 -11.93 5.50 -6.88
C ALA A 105 -12.88 4.67 -7.75
N GLY A 106 -13.90 4.03 -7.16
CA GLY A 106 -14.87 3.19 -7.88
C GLY A 106 -14.30 1.83 -8.30
N ILE A 107 -13.27 1.34 -7.62
CA ILE A 107 -12.58 0.09 -7.97
C ILE A 107 -12.94 -1.01 -6.96
N ASP A 108 -13.49 -2.10 -7.47
CA ASP A 108 -13.76 -3.30 -6.68
C ASP A 108 -12.51 -4.16 -6.53
N ALA A 109 -12.27 -4.68 -5.32
CA ALA A 109 -11.08 -5.49 -5.03
C ALA A 109 -11.00 -6.78 -5.87
N ASP A 110 -12.13 -7.38 -6.24
CA ASP A 110 -12.18 -8.59 -7.08
C ASP A 110 -12.01 -8.31 -8.58
N SER A 111 -11.95 -7.03 -8.99
CA SER A 111 -11.61 -6.62 -10.36
C SER A 111 -10.11 -6.46 -10.58
N LEU A 112 -9.30 -6.48 -9.50
CA LEU A 112 -7.86 -6.31 -9.58
C LEU A 112 -7.22 -7.42 -10.42
N GLY A 113 -6.46 -7.05 -11.45
CA GLY A 113 -5.63 -7.94 -12.23
C GLY A 113 -4.39 -8.40 -11.49
N GLY A 114 -3.99 -7.68 -10.44
CA GLY A 114 -2.90 -8.02 -9.54
C GLY A 114 -2.65 -6.95 -8.48
N VAL A 115 -1.95 -7.37 -7.43
CA VAL A 115 -1.44 -6.48 -6.38
C VAL A 115 0.07 -6.66 -6.29
N PHE A 116 0.82 -5.56 -6.20
CA PHE A 116 2.28 -5.56 -6.19
C PHE A 116 2.78 -4.77 -5.00
N VAL A 117 3.40 -5.46 -4.05
CA VAL A 117 3.96 -4.87 -2.83
C VAL A 117 5.44 -4.62 -3.05
N THR A 118 5.89 -3.38 -2.82
CA THR A 118 7.29 -3.00 -3.02
C THR A 118 8.19 -3.55 -1.92
N HIS A 119 7.78 -3.41 -0.66
CA HIS A 119 8.49 -3.95 0.49
C HIS A 119 7.56 -4.09 1.71
N MET A 120 8.07 -4.68 2.81
CA MET A 120 7.26 -5.14 3.93
C MET A 120 7.15 -4.11 5.08
N HIS A 121 7.38 -2.82 4.85
CA HIS A 121 7.08 -1.80 5.86
C HIS A 121 5.57 -1.61 6.03
N SER A 122 5.17 -1.25 7.25
CA SER A 122 3.76 -1.14 7.63
C SER A 122 2.98 -0.09 6.83
N ASP A 123 3.61 0.98 6.42
CA ASP A 123 3.01 2.05 5.62
C ASP A 123 2.78 1.66 4.15
N HIS A 124 3.27 0.49 3.71
CA HIS A 124 3.02 -0.11 2.39
C HIS A 124 2.05 -1.28 2.44
N ILE A 125 1.83 -1.89 3.61
CA ILE A 125 1.04 -3.13 3.73
C ILE A 125 -0.07 -3.08 4.79
N ALA A 126 -0.18 -2.00 5.58
CA ALA A 126 -1.11 -1.97 6.72
C ALA A 126 -2.57 -2.19 6.33
N ASP A 127 -2.96 -1.81 5.13
CA ASP A 127 -4.33 -1.98 4.63
C ASP A 127 -4.48 -3.13 3.61
N LEU A 128 -3.39 -3.81 3.28
CA LEU A 128 -3.35 -4.88 2.26
C LEU A 128 -4.39 -5.97 2.53
N PHE A 129 -4.51 -6.41 3.78
CA PHE A 129 -5.50 -7.38 4.17
C PHE A 129 -6.93 -6.81 4.07
N ASN A 130 -7.13 -5.56 4.47
CA ASN A 130 -8.44 -4.91 4.45
C ASN A 130 -8.99 -4.70 3.04
N VAL A 131 -8.14 -4.59 2.02
CA VAL A 131 -8.57 -4.54 0.60
C VAL A 131 -9.47 -5.74 0.26
N PHE A 132 -9.16 -6.92 0.80
CA PHE A 132 -9.89 -8.16 0.54
C PHE A 132 -10.88 -8.50 1.65
N TRP A 133 -10.50 -8.25 2.90
CA TRP A 133 -11.26 -8.61 4.10
C TRP A 133 -12.56 -7.84 4.23
N LEU A 134 -12.51 -6.50 4.12
CA LEU A 134 -13.69 -5.67 4.36
C LEU A 134 -14.80 -5.92 3.35
N PRO A 135 -14.55 -5.94 2.02
CA PRO A 135 -15.59 -6.28 1.05
C PRO A 135 -16.11 -7.70 1.25
N GLY A 136 -15.23 -8.68 1.39
CA GLY A 136 -15.59 -10.09 1.60
C GLY A 136 -16.41 -10.36 2.87
N GLY A 137 -16.37 -9.44 3.83
CA GLY A 137 -17.14 -9.49 5.08
C GLY A 137 -18.65 -9.26 4.90
N THR A 138 -19.11 -8.66 3.80
CA THR A 138 -20.54 -8.38 3.60
C THR A 138 -21.30 -9.61 3.06
N PRO A 139 -22.55 -9.87 3.49
CA PRO A 139 -23.34 -11.01 3.00
C PRO A 139 -23.60 -10.99 1.48
N SER A 140 -23.64 -9.83 0.88
CA SER A 140 -23.94 -9.63 -0.55
C SER A 140 -22.71 -9.62 -1.44
N TYR A 141 -21.49 -9.57 -0.87
CA TYR A 141 -20.27 -9.54 -1.64
C TYR A 141 -19.70 -10.95 -1.81
N THR A 142 -19.50 -11.35 -3.04
CA THR A 142 -18.87 -12.63 -3.40
C THR A 142 -17.72 -12.32 -4.34
N PHE A 143 -16.49 -12.68 -3.94
CA PHE A 143 -15.35 -12.62 -4.85
C PHE A 143 -15.60 -13.57 -6.03
N ARG A 144 -15.51 -13.05 -7.24
CA ARG A 144 -15.71 -13.79 -8.49
C ARG A 144 -14.42 -14.29 -9.08
N ASN A 145 -13.31 -13.61 -8.78
CA ASN A 145 -11.99 -13.88 -9.34
C ASN A 145 -10.98 -14.19 -8.24
N VAL A 146 -9.95 -14.94 -8.60
CA VAL A 146 -8.73 -15.09 -7.79
C VAL A 146 -7.80 -13.94 -8.15
N VAL A 147 -7.40 -13.16 -7.15
CA VAL A 147 -6.50 -12.02 -7.35
C VAL A 147 -5.06 -12.44 -7.05
N PRO A 148 -4.14 -12.33 -8.00
CA PRO A 148 -2.72 -12.58 -7.73
C PRO A 148 -2.10 -11.43 -6.95
N VAL A 149 -1.34 -11.77 -5.90
CA VAL A 149 -0.64 -10.81 -5.04
C VAL A 149 0.84 -11.13 -5.06
N TYR A 150 1.65 -10.18 -5.50
CA TYR A 150 3.11 -10.27 -5.61
C TYR A 150 3.74 -9.37 -4.57
N GLY A 151 4.76 -9.84 -3.88
CA GLY A 151 5.50 -9.01 -2.93
C GLY A 151 6.75 -9.72 -2.42
N PRO A 152 7.58 -9.06 -1.62
CA PRO A 152 8.83 -9.62 -1.17
C PRO A 152 8.68 -10.97 -0.48
N GLY A 153 9.47 -11.96 -0.90
CA GLY A 153 9.66 -13.19 -0.14
C GLY A 153 10.51 -12.96 1.11
N SER A 154 10.56 -13.96 1.98
CA SER A 154 11.39 -13.91 3.19
C SER A 154 12.86 -13.66 2.88
N ALA A 155 13.49 -12.73 3.60
CA ALA A 155 14.95 -12.52 3.55
C ALA A 155 15.74 -13.64 4.24
N GLY A 156 15.06 -14.53 4.97
CA GLY A 156 15.66 -15.63 5.73
C GLY A 156 16.36 -15.21 7.01
N ARG A 157 16.93 -14.02 7.07
CA ARG A 157 17.59 -13.42 8.24
C ARG A 157 17.56 -11.90 8.20
N LEU A 158 17.77 -11.28 9.32
CA LEU A 158 18.01 -9.83 9.38
C LEU A 158 19.42 -9.50 8.85
N ALA A 159 19.59 -8.25 8.40
CA ALA A 159 20.89 -7.68 8.12
C ALA A 159 21.79 -7.72 9.38
N THR A 160 23.10 -7.81 9.18
CA THR A 160 24.06 -7.73 10.27
C THR A 160 24.00 -6.35 10.90
N PRO A 161 23.72 -6.23 12.24
CA PRO A 161 23.59 -4.93 12.88
C PRO A 161 24.88 -4.11 12.77
N ARG A 162 24.79 -2.88 12.30
CA ARG A 162 25.92 -1.95 12.32
C ARG A 162 26.35 -1.70 13.75
N GLY A 163 27.67 -1.82 14.03
CA GLY A 163 28.22 -1.63 15.37
C GLY A 163 28.02 -2.80 16.34
N GLY A 164 27.58 -3.97 15.88
CA GLY A 164 27.55 -5.24 16.64
C GLY A 164 26.60 -5.25 17.86
N LYS A 165 25.66 -4.31 17.96
CA LYS A 165 24.68 -4.29 19.06
C LYS A 165 23.59 -5.32 18.82
N SER A 166 23.39 -6.23 19.79
CA SER A 166 22.24 -7.12 19.79
C SER A 166 20.96 -6.31 20.04
N ILE A 167 19.94 -6.56 19.23
CA ILE A 167 18.58 -6.01 19.39
C ILE A 167 17.64 -7.15 19.74
N PRO A 168 16.54 -6.90 20.51
CA PRO A 168 15.47 -7.89 20.65
C PRO A 168 14.87 -8.22 19.30
N ILE A 169 14.75 -9.50 18.97
CA ILE A 169 14.18 -9.97 17.71
C ILE A 169 12.79 -10.54 17.99
N GLN A 170 11.78 -10.00 17.30
CA GLN A 170 10.45 -10.59 17.27
C GLN A 170 10.47 -11.84 16.39
N SER A 171 9.85 -12.93 16.84
CA SER A 171 9.81 -14.21 16.13
C SER A 171 11.18 -14.72 15.67
N PRO A 172 12.13 -15.04 16.59
CA PRO A 172 13.51 -15.36 16.22
C PRO A 172 13.65 -16.55 15.25
N ALA A 173 12.67 -17.45 15.21
CA ALA A 173 12.66 -18.59 14.27
C ALA A 173 12.30 -18.20 12.83
N SER A 174 11.61 -17.08 12.63
CA SER A 174 11.27 -16.50 11.32
C SER A 174 11.28 -14.98 11.44
N PRO A 175 12.47 -14.34 11.48
CA PRO A 175 12.60 -12.93 11.82
C PRO A 175 12.25 -11.98 10.66
N THR A 176 12.10 -12.50 9.45
CA THR A 176 11.83 -11.74 8.22
C THR A 176 10.75 -12.42 7.40
N PRO A 177 9.50 -12.49 7.90
CA PRO A 177 8.43 -13.10 7.14
C PRO A 177 8.22 -12.36 5.82
N GLY A 178 8.02 -13.12 4.74
CA GLY A 178 7.66 -12.61 3.42
C GLY A 178 6.16 -12.40 3.27
N LEU A 179 5.71 -12.11 2.05
CA LEU A 179 4.30 -11.87 1.73
C LEU A 179 3.42 -13.07 2.11
N THR A 180 3.80 -14.27 1.72
CA THR A 180 3.03 -15.51 2.00
C THR A 180 2.95 -15.76 3.50
N ASP A 181 4.04 -15.56 4.23
CA ASP A 181 4.07 -15.70 5.70
C ASP A 181 3.15 -14.66 6.37
N LEU A 182 3.15 -13.40 5.88
CA LEU A 182 2.28 -12.34 6.38
C LEU A 182 0.81 -12.74 6.28
N PHE A 183 0.37 -13.16 5.09
CA PHE A 183 -1.03 -13.57 4.89
C PHE A 183 -1.40 -14.76 5.76
N THR A 184 -0.55 -15.76 5.89
CA THR A 184 -0.76 -16.91 6.78
C THR A 184 -0.96 -16.42 8.22
N GLY A 185 -0.08 -15.57 8.73
CA GLY A 185 -0.18 -15.03 10.08
C GLY A 185 -1.42 -14.17 10.30
N VAL A 186 -1.83 -13.38 9.31
CA VAL A 186 -3.04 -12.54 9.39
C VAL A 186 -4.31 -13.42 9.39
N LEU A 187 -4.40 -14.45 8.53
CA LEU A 187 -5.54 -15.37 8.51
C LEU A 187 -5.69 -16.10 9.85
N ASP A 188 -4.59 -16.53 10.45
CA ASP A 188 -4.61 -17.14 11.79
C ASP A 188 -5.07 -16.14 12.86
N ALA A 189 -4.59 -14.91 12.83
CA ALA A 189 -4.97 -13.85 13.77
C ALA A 189 -6.47 -13.49 13.69
N PHE A 190 -7.06 -13.55 12.50
CA PHE A 190 -8.47 -13.24 12.25
C PHE A 190 -9.37 -14.48 12.17
N ALA A 191 -8.86 -15.66 12.51
CA ALA A 191 -9.60 -16.93 12.43
C ALA A 191 -10.97 -16.89 13.12
N TYR A 192 -11.12 -16.14 14.24
CA TYR A 192 -12.41 -16.00 14.92
C TYR A 192 -13.49 -15.42 13.99
N ASP A 193 -13.21 -14.29 13.34
CA ASP A 193 -14.17 -13.61 12.46
C ASP A 193 -14.39 -14.43 11.17
N ILE A 194 -13.32 -15.00 10.60
CA ILE A 194 -13.37 -15.85 9.41
C ILE A 194 -14.31 -17.05 9.64
N ASN A 195 -14.14 -17.75 10.75
CA ASN A 195 -14.95 -18.94 11.06
C ASN A 195 -16.42 -18.59 11.27
N ILE A 196 -16.74 -17.45 11.91
CA ILE A 196 -18.13 -16.99 12.06
C ILE A 196 -18.74 -16.69 10.69
N ARG A 197 -18.04 -15.94 9.84
CA ARG A 197 -18.53 -15.61 8.50
C ARG A 197 -18.69 -16.84 7.62
N ASN A 198 -17.77 -17.80 7.70
CA ASN A 198 -17.88 -19.08 7.00
C ASN A 198 -19.12 -19.87 7.46
N ALA A 199 -19.45 -19.85 8.77
CA ALA A 199 -20.65 -20.49 9.29
C ALA A 199 -21.95 -19.80 8.80
N GLU A 200 -21.94 -18.47 8.65
CA GLU A 200 -23.08 -17.68 8.20
C GLU A 200 -23.31 -17.77 6.67
N LYS A 201 -22.25 -17.82 5.88
CA LYS A 201 -22.28 -17.71 4.41
C LYS A 201 -22.00 -19.02 3.66
N GLY A 202 -21.60 -20.08 4.39
CA GLY A 202 -21.01 -21.28 3.81
C GLY A 202 -19.58 -21.00 3.31
N ALA A 203 -18.96 -22.02 2.69
CA ALA A 203 -17.55 -21.96 2.24
C ALA A 203 -17.19 -20.86 1.24
N GLN A 204 -18.10 -19.94 0.93
CA GLN A 204 -17.86 -18.82 0.03
C GLN A 204 -16.95 -17.72 0.62
N SER A 205 -16.62 -17.78 1.90
CA SER A 205 -15.76 -16.82 2.60
C SER A 205 -14.31 -17.32 2.76
N ASP A 206 -13.89 -18.34 2.03
CA ASP A 206 -12.53 -18.84 2.10
C ASP A 206 -11.56 -17.89 1.37
N TYR A 207 -10.98 -16.98 2.14
CA TYR A 207 -10.00 -15.99 1.63
C TYR A 207 -8.74 -16.67 1.08
N GLY A 208 -8.35 -17.83 1.60
CA GLY A 208 -7.22 -18.60 1.10
C GLY A 208 -7.39 -19.07 -0.34
N GLN A 209 -8.64 -19.19 -0.83
CA GLN A 209 -8.97 -19.56 -2.20
C GLN A 209 -9.20 -18.35 -3.12
N ARG A 210 -9.20 -17.12 -2.57
CA ARG A 210 -9.46 -15.88 -3.31
C ARG A 210 -8.20 -15.13 -3.72
N LEU A 211 -7.07 -15.53 -3.15
CA LEU A 211 -5.78 -14.90 -3.40
C LEU A 211 -4.79 -15.95 -3.90
N SER A 212 -4.00 -15.59 -4.91
CA SER A 212 -2.83 -16.35 -5.33
C SER A 212 -1.60 -15.57 -4.90
N LEU A 213 -0.92 -16.05 -3.85
CA LEU A 213 0.22 -15.36 -3.24
C LEU A 213 1.53 -15.77 -3.90
N HIS A 214 2.35 -14.81 -4.26
CA HIS A 214 3.60 -14.99 -4.97
C HIS A 214 4.72 -14.21 -4.28
N ASP A 215 5.64 -14.92 -3.63
CA ASP A 215 6.85 -14.35 -3.07
C ASP A 215 7.83 -13.98 -4.19
N VAL A 216 8.15 -12.69 -4.29
CA VAL A 216 9.12 -12.16 -5.27
C VAL A 216 10.50 -12.14 -4.63
N LEU A 217 11.42 -12.87 -5.23
CA LEU A 217 12.84 -12.89 -4.87
C LEU A 217 13.68 -12.54 -6.10
N PRO A 218 14.77 -11.78 -5.92
CA PRO A 218 15.70 -11.52 -7.03
C PRO A 218 16.35 -12.80 -7.52
N PRO A 219 16.82 -12.85 -8.77
CA PRO A 219 17.61 -13.96 -9.28
C PRO A 219 18.87 -14.18 -8.41
N GLU A 220 19.21 -15.42 -8.12
CA GLU A 220 20.42 -15.78 -7.34
C GLU A 220 21.70 -15.17 -7.94
N SER A 221 21.76 -15.05 -9.27
CA SER A 221 22.87 -14.44 -10.00
C SER A 221 23.13 -12.97 -9.65
N ALA A 222 22.14 -12.26 -9.08
CA ALA A 222 22.31 -10.89 -8.60
C ALA A 222 23.25 -10.81 -7.38
N GLY A 223 23.43 -11.90 -6.63
CA GLY A 223 24.26 -11.92 -5.42
C GLY A 223 23.71 -11.04 -4.29
N ALA A 224 22.40 -10.79 -4.32
CA ALA A 224 21.71 -9.98 -3.32
C ALA A 224 21.56 -10.74 -1.99
N SER A 225 21.57 -10.00 -0.90
CA SER A 225 21.40 -10.54 0.46
C SER A 225 21.00 -9.42 1.42
N PRO A 226 20.60 -9.75 2.67
CA PRO A 226 20.35 -8.71 3.68
C PRO A 226 21.54 -7.78 3.97
N ASP A 227 22.77 -8.20 3.67
CA ASP A 227 23.97 -7.34 3.83
C ASP A 227 24.41 -6.67 2.51
N ASN A 228 23.77 -7.03 1.38
CA ASN A 228 23.96 -6.42 0.06
C ASN A 228 22.59 -6.30 -0.60
N THR A 229 21.78 -5.32 -0.13
CA THR A 229 20.34 -5.26 -0.39
C THR A 229 19.98 -4.91 -1.83
N ALA A 230 20.85 -4.16 -2.54
CA ALA A 230 20.57 -3.72 -3.90
C ALA A 230 21.88 -3.68 -4.73
N PRO A 231 22.46 -4.84 -5.07
CA PRO A 231 23.59 -4.89 -5.99
C PRO A 231 23.21 -4.32 -7.37
N ASP A 232 24.19 -3.90 -8.15
CA ASP A 232 23.97 -3.51 -9.54
C ASP A 232 23.44 -4.71 -10.34
N MET A 233 22.26 -4.58 -10.93
CA MET A 233 21.58 -5.70 -11.58
C MET A 233 20.65 -5.26 -12.70
N GLU A 234 20.39 -6.15 -13.64
CA GLU A 234 19.35 -5.96 -14.64
C GLU A 234 17.95 -6.22 -14.04
N PRO A 235 16.91 -5.53 -14.53
CA PRO A 235 15.52 -5.84 -14.18
C PRO A 235 15.15 -7.28 -14.50
N PHE A 236 14.28 -7.89 -13.70
CA PHE A 236 13.82 -9.26 -13.88
C PHE A 236 12.30 -9.35 -13.99
N PRO A 237 11.74 -10.33 -14.72
CA PRO A 237 10.30 -10.46 -14.89
C PRO A 237 9.62 -10.93 -13.60
N VAL A 238 8.42 -10.39 -13.33
CA VAL A 238 7.60 -10.75 -12.18
C VAL A 238 6.24 -11.29 -12.62
N PHE A 239 5.59 -10.62 -13.56
CA PHE A 239 4.23 -10.95 -13.99
C PHE A 239 4.01 -10.53 -15.44
N GLU A 240 3.15 -11.25 -16.14
CA GLU A 240 2.66 -10.88 -17.47
C GLU A 240 1.25 -11.41 -17.68
N ASP A 241 0.38 -10.58 -18.25
CA ASP A 241 -0.93 -10.98 -18.75
C ASP A 241 -1.20 -10.34 -20.13
N ASP A 242 -2.47 -10.32 -20.57
CA ASP A 242 -2.86 -9.73 -21.85
C ASP A 242 -2.85 -8.19 -21.88
N ARG A 243 -2.60 -7.51 -20.76
CA ARG A 243 -2.62 -6.06 -20.59
C ARG A 243 -1.29 -5.46 -20.21
N VAL A 244 -0.54 -6.15 -19.36
CA VAL A 244 0.71 -5.62 -18.80
C VAL A 244 1.81 -6.67 -18.76
N ARG A 245 3.05 -6.20 -18.89
CA ARG A 245 4.24 -6.93 -18.48
C ARG A 245 4.89 -6.17 -17.33
N VAL A 246 5.11 -6.87 -16.20
CA VAL A 246 5.70 -6.30 -14.99
C VAL A 246 7.10 -6.85 -14.78
N THR A 247 8.07 -5.93 -14.67
CA THR A 247 9.45 -6.24 -14.28
C THR A 247 9.78 -5.53 -12.97
N ALA A 248 10.76 -6.07 -12.23
CA ALA A 248 11.23 -5.50 -10.98
C ALA A 248 12.75 -5.39 -10.94
N THR A 249 13.23 -4.59 -10.02
CA THR A 249 14.62 -4.54 -9.60
C THR A 249 14.71 -4.32 -8.09
N LEU A 250 15.85 -4.67 -7.50
CA LEU A 250 16.14 -4.31 -6.11
C LEU A 250 16.54 -2.85 -5.99
N VAL A 251 16.12 -2.22 -4.90
CA VAL A 251 16.45 -0.84 -4.57
C VAL A 251 17.02 -0.72 -3.17
N PRO A 252 17.96 0.23 -2.92
CA PRO A 252 18.56 0.42 -1.61
C PRO A 252 17.60 1.17 -0.68
N HIS A 253 17.07 0.47 0.32
CA HIS A 253 16.20 1.04 1.36
C HIS A 253 16.75 0.69 2.75
N GLY A 254 17.94 1.22 3.07
CA GLY A 254 18.64 0.90 4.31
C GLY A 254 18.81 -0.61 4.51
N PRO A 255 18.42 -1.17 5.67
CA PRO A 255 18.55 -2.60 5.96
C PRO A 255 17.37 -3.43 5.45
N VAL A 256 16.37 -2.83 4.80
CA VAL A 256 15.18 -3.52 4.29
C VAL A 256 15.55 -4.36 3.08
N TYR A 257 15.20 -5.65 3.12
CA TYR A 257 15.48 -6.59 2.04
C TYR A 257 14.45 -7.73 2.04
N PRO A 258 13.91 -8.11 0.88
CA PRO A 258 13.99 -7.39 -0.39
C PRO A 258 13.19 -6.08 -0.36
N SER A 259 13.67 -5.05 -1.07
CA SER A 259 12.92 -3.84 -1.42
C SER A 259 12.94 -3.68 -2.93
N LEU A 260 11.78 -3.49 -3.54
CA LEU A 260 11.55 -3.62 -4.97
C LEU A 260 11.03 -2.31 -5.57
N ALA A 261 11.53 -1.96 -6.75
CA ALA A 261 10.87 -1.08 -7.70
C ALA A 261 10.18 -1.93 -8.77
N TYR A 262 9.06 -1.46 -9.31
CA TYR A 262 8.30 -2.14 -10.36
C TYR A 262 8.14 -1.26 -11.59
N ARG A 263 8.22 -1.87 -12.78
CA ARG A 263 7.85 -1.27 -14.04
C ARG A 263 6.72 -2.03 -14.69
N PHE A 264 5.70 -1.31 -15.14
CA PHE A 264 4.56 -1.81 -15.89
C PHE A 264 4.68 -1.30 -17.33
N ASP A 265 4.90 -2.22 -18.26
CA ASP A 265 4.82 -1.95 -19.69
C ASP A 265 3.41 -2.32 -20.17
N THR A 266 2.73 -1.40 -20.83
CA THR A 266 1.41 -1.55 -21.42
C THR A 266 1.46 -1.23 -22.91
N GLU A 267 0.37 -1.51 -23.64
CA GLU A 267 0.26 -1.10 -25.05
C GLU A 267 0.32 0.44 -25.23
N ASP A 268 -0.15 1.20 -24.23
CA ASP A 268 -0.23 2.66 -24.28
C ASP A 268 1.04 3.36 -23.84
N GLY A 269 1.88 2.72 -23.02
CA GLY A 269 3.09 3.30 -22.47
C GLY A 269 3.57 2.58 -21.21
N ALA A 270 4.61 3.11 -20.56
CA ALA A 270 5.23 2.51 -19.39
C ALA A 270 5.15 3.41 -18.16
N VAL A 271 4.87 2.79 -17.00
CA VAL A 271 4.90 3.44 -15.68
C VAL A 271 5.86 2.68 -14.77
N THR A 272 6.78 3.41 -14.14
CA THR A 272 7.72 2.86 -13.15
C THR A 272 7.40 3.42 -11.78
N PHE A 273 7.38 2.55 -10.76
CA PHE A 273 7.19 2.86 -9.34
C PHE A 273 8.50 2.57 -8.61
N SER A 274 9.09 3.57 -7.97
CA SER A 274 10.39 3.42 -7.31
C SER A 274 10.36 2.51 -6.07
N GLY A 275 9.20 2.38 -5.41
CA GLY A 275 9.17 1.97 -4.01
C GLY A 275 9.96 2.96 -3.16
N ASP A 276 10.29 2.59 -1.93
CA ASP A 276 11.18 3.39 -1.08
C ASP A 276 12.63 3.09 -1.40
N THR A 277 13.40 4.12 -1.68
CA THR A 277 14.77 3.95 -2.17
C THR A 277 15.65 5.18 -1.93
N ALA A 278 16.88 4.98 -1.54
CA ALA A 278 17.90 5.98 -1.82
C ALA A 278 18.16 6.06 -3.34
N LYS A 279 18.81 7.15 -3.80
CA LYS A 279 19.16 7.29 -5.21
C LYS A 279 19.82 6.03 -5.76
N SER A 280 19.25 5.44 -6.82
CA SER A 280 19.61 4.12 -7.30
C SER A 280 19.83 4.05 -8.81
N PRO A 281 20.98 3.54 -9.28
CA PRO A 281 21.19 3.25 -10.69
C PRO A 281 20.25 2.14 -11.21
N ASN A 282 19.80 1.24 -10.34
CA ASN A 282 18.83 0.20 -10.71
C ASN A 282 17.48 0.81 -11.05
N VAL A 283 17.03 1.85 -10.31
CA VAL A 283 15.81 2.61 -10.65
C VAL A 283 15.98 3.33 -11.99
N VAL A 284 17.12 3.95 -12.24
CA VAL A 284 17.42 4.61 -13.54
C VAL A 284 17.27 3.60 -14.67
N ARG A 285 17.88 2.43 -14.55
CA ARG A 285 17.82 1.36 -15.57
C ARG A 285 16.37 0.85 -15.77
N LEU A 286 15.66 0.60 -14.70
CA LEU A 286 14.28 0.10 -14.74
C LEU A 286 13.34 1.14 -15.38
N ALA A 287 13.50 2.43 -15.03
CA ALA A 287 12.64 3.52 -15.50
C ALA A 287 13.00 4.03 -16.91
N GLN A 288 14.04 3.48 -17.55
CA GLN A 288 14.51 3.99 -18.83
C GLN A 288 13.39 4.10 -19.87
N GLY A 289 13.13 5.35 -20.32
CA GLY A 289 12.12 5.66 -21.31
C GLY A 289 10.66 5.47 -20.85
N SER A 290 10.40 5.38 -19.53
CA SER A 290 9.02 5.35 -19.01
C SER A 290 8.30 6.67 -19.31
N ASP A 291 7.00 6.60 -19.56
CA ASP A 291 6.14 7.79 -19.69
C ASP A 291 5.99 8.48 -18.34
N ILE A 292 5.81 7.72 -17.28
CA ILE A 292 5.70 8.22 -15.91
C ILE A 292 6.66 7.46 -14.99
N LEU A 293 7.41 8.20 -14.19
CA LEU A 293 8.13 7.71 -13.02
C LEU A 293 7.41 8.20 -11.76
N VAL A 294 6.73 7.29 -11.05
CA VAL A 294 6.22 7.53 -9.70
C VAL A 294 7.35 7.29 -8.73
N HIS A 295 7.82 8.35 -8.07
CA HIS A 295 8.99 8.27 -7.20
C HIS A 295 8.68 8.81 -5.80
N GLU A 296 9.21 8.13 -4.78
CA GLU A 296 9.22 8.64 -3.42
C GLU A 296 10.04 9.92 -3.31
N VAL A 297 9.80 10.71 -2.28
CA VAL A 297 10.59 11.92 -2.01
C VAL A 297 10.60 12.29 -0.54
N ILE A 298 11.77 12.67 -0.04
CA ILE A 298 11.89 13.21 1.31
C ILE A 298 12.66 14.54 1.34
N ASP A 299 12.36 15.36 2.36
CA ASP A 299 13.12 16.55 2.70
C ASP A 299 14.05 16.22 3.89
N VAL A 300 15.32 15.97 3.57
CA VAL A 300 16.35 15.63 4.58
C VAL A 300 16.60 16.80 5.52
N ASP A 301 16.53 18.05 5.05
CA ASP A 301 16.78 19.24 5.86
C ASP A 301 15.70 19.39 6.92
N PHE A 302 14.42 19.15 6.56
CA PHE A 302 13.33 19.11 7.51
C PHE A 302 13.57 18.08 8.63
N TYR A 303 13.99 16.86 8.27
CA TYR A 303 14.27 15.82 9.27
C TYR A 303 15.53 16.15 10.09
N ALA A 304 16.52 16.81 9.51
CA ALA A 304 17.71 17.25 10.25
C ALA A 304 17.39 18.29 11.34
N GLU A 305 16.39 19.15 11.09
CA GLU A 305 15.94 20.16 12.04
C GLU A 305 14.97 19.61 13.11
N THR A 306 14.18 18.58 12.77
CA THR A 306 13.06 18.12 13.60
C THR A 306 13.30 16.78 14.30
N SER A 307 14.36 16.06 13.95
CA SER A 307 14.56 14.66 14.34
C SER A 307 15.96 14.40 14.90
N GLY A 308 16.11 13.26 15.59
CA GLY A 308 17.42 12.85 16.11
C GLY A 308 18.35 12.25 15.03
N PRO A 309 19.68 12.20 15.30
CA PRO A 309 20.69 11.79 14.30
C PRO A 309 20.44 10.43 13.65
N ALA A 310 19.91 9.46 14.39
CA ALA A 310 19.65 8.11 13.86
C ALA A 310 18.56 8.10 12.78
N LEU A 311 17.52 8.94 12.93
CA LEU A 311 16.48 9.07 11.89
C LEU A 311 17.02 9.81 10.68
N VAL A 312 17.81 10.86 10.87
CA VAL A 312 18.45 11.59 9.77
C VAL A 312 19.37 10.66 8.96
N GLU A 313 20.18 9.84 9.64
CA GLU A 313 21.04 8.83 8.99
C GLU A 313 20.18 7.83 8.17
N HIS A 314 19.06 7.37 8.75
CA HIS A 314 18.12 6.53 8.02
C HIS A 314 17.58 7.23 6.78
N MET A 315 17.09 8.47 6.90
CA MET A 315 16.55 9.23 5.77
C MET A 315 17.56 9.35 4.62
N ILE A 316 18.81 9.66 4.91
CA ILE A 316 19.87 9.80 3.89
C ILE A 316 20.18 8.48 3.17
N HIS A 317 20.13 7.36 3.88
CA HIS A 317 20.54 6.05 3.34
C HIS A 317 19.40 5.20 2.79
N ALA A 318 18.16 5.60 3.05
CA ALA A 318 16.97 4.82 2.70
C ALA A 318 16.03 5.52 1.74
N HIS A 319 16.18 6.84 1.53
CA HIS A 319 15.26 7.66 0.76
C HIS A 319 15.96 8.65 -0.18
N THR A 320 15.17 9.32 -1.03
CA THR A 320 15.68 10.19 -2.11
C THR A 320 15.21 11.64 -1.93
N THR A 321 16.13 12.61 -2.05
CA THR A 321 15.79 14.03 -2.05
C THR A 321 15.17 14.47 -3.37
N ALA A 322 14.41 15.58 -3.38
CA ALA A 322 13.76 16.08 -4.58
C ALA A 322 14.76 16.36 -5.74
N GLN A 323 15.95 16.89 -5.44
CA GLN A 323 16.99 17.10 -6.45
C GLN A 323 17.51 15.78 -7.03
N ASP A 324 17.64 14.74 -6.19
CA ASP A 324 18.09 13.44 -6.67
C ASP A 324 16.99 12.70 -7.43
N VAL A 325 15.71 12.88 -7.09
CA VAL A 325 14.58 12.42 -7.93
C VAL A 325 14.70 13.03 -9.33
N GLY A 326 14.94 14.35 -9.44
CA GLY A 326 15.14 14.99 -10.73
C GLY A 326 16.33 14.43 -11.52
N ARG A 327 17.44 14.09 -10.85
CA ARG A 327 18.60 13.45 -11.51
C ARG A 327 18.26 12.04 -12.00
N VAL A 328 17.61 11.22 -11.18
CA VAL A 328 17.12 9.87 -11.58
C VAL A 328 16.22 9.97 -12.80
N ALA A 329 15.28 10.91 -12.82
CA ALA A 329 14.36 11.13 -13.92
C ALA A 329 15.07 11.55 -15.20
N THR A 330 16.07 12.43 -15.08
CA THR A 330 16.90 12.90 -16.21
C THR A 330 17.75 11.76 -16.78
N ASP A 331 18.42 11.01 -15.91
CA ASP A 331 19.29 9.90 -16.29
C ASP A 331 18.49 8.76 -16.95
N ALA A 332 17.25 8.52 -16.49
CA ALA A 332 16.33 7.54 -17.06
C ALA A 332 15.61 8.01 -18.34
N GLY A 333 15.64 9.31 -18.63
CA GLY A 333 14.96 9.88 -19.80
C GLY A 333 13.44 9.74 -19.75
N VAL A 334 12.82 9.81 -18.56
CA VAL A 334 11.38 9.74 -18.40
C VAL A 334 10.71 11.03 -18.88
N ARG A 335 9.42 10.97 -19.25
CA ARG A 335 8.68 12.17 -19.69
C ARG A 335 8.13 12.97 -18.54
N GLN A 336 7.66 12.30 -17.49
CA GLN A 336 7.02 12.89 -16.33
C GLN A 336 7.46 12.21 -15.04
N VAL A 337 7.67 13.03 -13.99
CA VAL A 337 7.80 12.57 -12.59
C VAL A 337 6.49 12.84 -11.86
N VAL A 338 6.04 11.85 -11.12
CA VAL A 338 4.94 11.96 -10.16
C VAL A 338 5.50 11.66 -8.78
N LEU A 339 5.48 12.63 -7.88
CA LEU A 339 5.94 12.45 -6.51
C LEU A 339 4.83 11.73 -5.71
N SER A 340 5.20 10.66 -5.04
CA SER A 340 4.36 9.93 -4.08
C SER A 340 5.23 9.53 -2.89
N HIS A 341 4.67 8.93 -1.84
CA HIS A 341 5.43 8.67 -0.62
C HIS A 341 6.23 9.90 -0.18
N ILE A 342 5.50 10.99 0.10
CA ILE A 342 6.07 12.32 0.34
C ILE A 342 6.33 12.50 1.84
N GLY A 343 7.58 12.76 2.20
CA GLY A 343 8.00 12.97 3.57
C GLY A 343 8.80 14.26 3.83
N PRO A 344 8.26 15.24 4.64
CA PRO A 344 6.99 15.21 5.36
C PRO A 344 5.77 15.38 4.44
N GLY A 345 4.69 14.63 4.75
CA GLY A 345 3.47 14.66 3.93
C GLY A 345 2.53 15.84 4.21
N ASP A 346 2.76 16.61 5.26
CA ASP A 346 1.93 17.78 5.59
C ASP A 346 2.35 18.99 4.74
N PRO A 347 1.47 19.49 3.83
CA PRO A 347 1.81 20.59 2.95
C PRO A 347 2.05 21.94 3.67
N ARG A 348 1.74 22.02 4.97
CA ARG A 348 2.08 23.17 5.81
C ARG A 348 3.55 23.17 6.23
N GLN A 349 4.23 22.02 6.15
CA GLN A 349 5.65 21.85 6.48
C GLN A 349 6.53 22.03 5.27
N VAL A 350 6.21 21.36 4.16
CA VAL A 350 6.87 21.52 2.86
C VAL A 350 5.78 21.63 1.80
N THR A 351 5.78 22.73 1.07
CA THR A 351 4.75 23.02 0.06
C THR A 351 5.00 22.31 -1.26
N ASP A 352 3.94 22.11 -2.06
CA ASP A 352 4.05 21.51 -3.39
C ASP A 352 5.06 22.26 -4.27
N ASP A 353 5.06 23.61 -4.22
CA ASP A 353 6.04 24.44 -4.95
C ASP A 353 7.49 24.17 -4.52
N GLN A 354 7.74 23.81 -3.27
CA GLN A 354 9.10 23.46 -2.81
C GLN A 354 9.53 22.12 -3.38
N TRP A 355 8.63 21.13 -3.36
CA TRP A 355 8.87 19.82 -3.98
C TRP A 355 9.15 19.96 -5.49
N GLU A 356 8.27 20.65 -6.20
CA GLU A 356 8.41 20.87 -7.64
C GLU A 356 9.72 21.59 -7.98
N ARG A 357 10.07 22.67 -7.27
CA ARG A 357 11.35 23.38 -7.48
C ARG A 357 12.56 22.49 -7.22
N GLY A 358 12.49 21.61 -6.21
CA GLY A 358 13.56 20.66 -5.93
C GLY A 358 13.83 19.74 -7.13
N VAL A 359 12.78 19.10 -7.67
CA VAL A 359 12.86 18.19 -8.82
C VAL A 359 13.28 18.96 -10.10
N THR A 360 12.63 20.10 -10.39
CA THR A 360 12.88 20.87 -11.62
C THR A 360 14.26 21.52 -11.64
N SER A 361 14.95 21.60 -10.51
CA SER A 361 16.35 22.04 -10.46
C SER A 361 17.31 21.14 -11.25
N THR A 362 16.92 19.88 -11.50
CA THR A 362 17.73 18.86 -12.17
C THR A 362 16.98 18.05 -13.23
N PHE A 363 15.70 18.34 -13.45
CA PHE A 363 14.85 17.68 -14.45
C PHE A 363 14.03 18.72 -15.21
N SER A 364 13.97 18.61 -16.53
CA SER A 364 13.27 19.55 -17.42
C SER A 364 11.89 19.04 -17.91
N GLY A 365 11.52 17.81 -17.58
CA GLY A 365 10.23 17.24 -17.94
C GLY A 365 9.10 17.69 -17.02
N ALA A 366 7.91 17.15 -17.22
CA ALA A 366 6.74 17.44 -16.39
C ALA A 366 6.90 16.89 -14.98
N VAL A 367 6.49 17.67 -13.96
CA VAL A 367 6.48 17.25 -12.56
C VAL A 367 5.07 17.39 -12.00
N THR A 368 4.61 16.38 -11.28
CA THR A 368 3.36 16.42 -10.51
C THR A 368 3.66 16.06 -9.07
N VAL A 369 3.34 16.94 -8.14
CA VAL A 369 3.30 16.59 -6.72
C VAL A 369 2.01 15.86 -6.46
N GLY A 370 2.10 14.57 -6.08
CA GLY A 370 0.94 13.71 -5.91
C GLY A 370 0.04 14.13 -4.76
N HIS A 371 -1.25 14.00 -4.97
CA HIS A 371 -2.30 14.09 -3.95
C HIS A 371 -3.23 12.88 -4.06
N ASP A 372 -3.90 12.57 -2.97
CA ASP A 372 -4.86 11.46 -2.95
C ASP A 372 -5.98 11.68 -3.98
N LEU A 373 -6.31 10.62 -4.74
CA LEU A 373 -7.33 10.59 -5.79
C LEU A 373 -7.03 11.46 -7.02
N VAL A 374 -5.79 11.92 -7.20
CA VAL A 374 -5.33 12.46 -8.47
C VAL A 374 -5.16 11.33 -9.47
N GLN A 375 -5.66 11.56 -10.70
CA GLN A 375 -5.47 10.65 -11.83
C GLN A 375 -4.70 11.32 -12.98
N LEU A 376 -3.91 10.53 -13.69
CA LEU A 376 -3.10 10.95 -14.82
C LEU A 376 -3.23 9.95 -15.96
N GLY A 377 -3.26 10.45 -17.20
CA GLY A 377 -3.22 9.61 -18.38
C GLY A 377 -1.81 9.10 -18.66
N VAL A 378 -1.68 7.87 -19.13
CA VAL A 378 -0.41 7.24 -19.54
C VAL A 378 -0.34 7.14 -21.05
N GLY A 379 0.80 7.50 -21.62
CA GLY A 379 1.04 7.46 -23.06
C GLY A 379 0.36 8.59 -23.83
N GLN A 380 -0.31 8.25 -24.93
CA GLN A 380 -0.96 9.23 -25.80
C GLN A 380 -2.48 9.23 -25.61
N ARG A 381 -3.07 10.42 -25.69
CA ARG A 381 -4.52 10.59 -25.74
C ARG A 381 -5.03 10.06 -27.10
N ARG A 382 -6.08 9.24 -27.08
CA ARG A 382 -6.74 8.68 -28.27
C ARG A 382 -7.90 9.54 -28.75
#